data_f2ac1b161fe06125561204af737c9c79
#
_entry.id   f2ac1b161fe06125561204af737c9c79
#
_cell.length_a   1.000
_cell.length_b   1.000
_cell.length_c   1.000
_cell.angle_alpha   90.00
_cell.angle_beta   90.00
_cell.angle_gamma   90.00
#
_symmetry.space_group_name_H-M   'P 1'
#
loop_
_entity.id
_entity.type
_entity.pdbx_description
1 polymer ?
#
loop_
_entity_poly.entity_id
_entity_poly.type
_entity_poly.pdbx_seq_one_letter_code
_entity_poly.pdbx_strand_id
1 'polypeptide(L)'
;GKGAYDGTSENYTGMLGMHGTKTSNLGVSECDLLIAIGVRFSDRVLGNPKKFAKQAKILQIDIDPVEINKNIIVNHSIIGDVAIVLGKLNEKLEQQKHTEWLSHIADYQKMYPMTIPKEGLSGPFMIAKIYEMAKDAIMVTEVGQHQMWAAQYFKYSKPRTLLTSGGLGTMGYGLGAAIGAQTANPDKQVINIAGDGCFRMNMNELATASRQKLPLIEVIVNNHVLGMVRQWQTLFYKQHYSATVLDDGVDYVKIAEAMGAAARRVTTQEEFNAAFQEALESKTPFVIDAIVDSDDKVWPMVAPGAPINECFDGKDFESKNK
;
A
#
# COMPACT_ATOMS: atom_id res chain seq x y z
N GLY A 1 4.54 -9.16 -3.55
CA GLY A 1 5.62 -9.34 -2.84
C GLY A 1 6.39 -8.18 -2.25
N LYS A 2 5.74 -7.19 -1.57
CA LYS A 2 6.51 -6.17 -0.86
C LYS A 2 7.37 -6.81 0.24
N GLY A 3 8.63 -6.33 0.35
CA GLY A 3 9.65 -6.92 1.23
C GLY A 3 10.36 -8.16 0.65
N ALA A 4 9.96 -8.67 -0.51
CA ALA A 4 10.73 -9.68 -1.23
C ALA A 4 12.00 -9.08 -1.85
N TYR A 5 11.95 -7.80 -2.20
CA TYR A 5 13.09 -6.96 -2.53
C TYR A 5 13.16 -5.83 -1.50
N ASP A 6 14.36 -5.43 -1.12
CA ASP A 6 14.56 -4.39 -0.10
C ASP A 6 14.03 -3.03 -0.59
N GLY A 7 12.96 -2.55 0.06
CA GLY A 7 12.35 -1.26 -0.23
C GLY A 7 13.20 -0.03 0.13
N THR A 8 14.36 -0.23 0.77
CA THR A 8 15.33 0.83 1.07
C THR A 8 16.44 0.92 0.02
N SER A 9 16.54 -0.06 -0.89
CA SER A 9 17.51 -0.07 -1.97
C SER A 9 17.30 1.11 -2.93
N GLU A 10 18.39 1.69 -3.42
CA GLU A 10 18.37 2.73 -4.46
C GLU A 10 17.74 2.25 -5.78
N ASN A 11 17.80 0.94 -6.06
CA ASN A 11 17.19 0.33 -7.23
C ASN A 11 15.69 0.04 -7.04
N TYR A 12 15.11 0.29 -5.85
CA TYR A 12 13.70 0.09 -5.61
C TYR A 12 12.89 1.30 -6.12
N THR A 13 12.07 1.10 -7.14
CA THR A 13 11.31 2.17 -7.77
C THR A 13 9.90 2.35 -7.19
N GLY A 14 9.47 1.47 -6.29
CA GLY A 14 8.16 1.56 -5.65
C GLY A 14 7.13 0.56 -6.22
N MET A 15 5.86 0.87 -6.04
CA MET A 15 4.74 0.09 -6.54
C MET A 15 4.50 0.36 -8.02
N LEU A 16 4.09 -0.65 -8.78
CA LEU A 16 3.71 -0.56 -10.19
C LEU A 16 2.18 -0.55 -10.34
N GLY A 17 1.68 0.10 -11.37
CA GLY A 17 0.29 0.04 -11.79
C GLY A 17 -0.54 1.27 -11.40
N MET A 18 -1.83 1.06 -11.17
CA MET A 18 -2.84 2.13 -10.99
C MET A 18 -2.45 3.17 -9.93
N HIS A 19 -1.91 2.73 -8.78
CA HIS A 19 -1.39 3.59 -7.71
C HIS A 19 0.12 3.43 -7.55
N GLY A 20 0.80 3.02 -8.62
CA GLY A 20 2.25 2.92 -8.67
C GLY A 20 2.92 4.28 -8.72
N THR A 21 4.21 4.31 -8.40
CA THR A 21 5.01 5.52 -8.58
C THR A 21 5.15 5.86 -10.07
N LYS A 22 5.27 7.15 -10.40
CA LYS A 22 5.57 7.56 -11.79
C LYS A 22 6.85 6.89 -12.29
N THR A 23 7.88 6.79 -11.45
CA THR A 23 9.15 6.11 -11.78
C THR A 23 8.95 4.64 -12.18
N SER A 24 8.20 3.85 -11.39
CA SER A 24 7.94 2.45 -11.74
C SER A 24 7.14 2.31 -13.03
N ASN A 25 6.10 3.13 -13.18
CA ASN A 25 5.23 3.06 -14.35
C ASN A 25 5.96 3.45 -15.65
N LEU A 26 6.77 4.50 -15.62
CA LEU A 26 7.58 4.93 -16.75
C LEU A 26 8.70 3.93 -17.05
N GLY A 27 9.44 3.49 -16.04
CA GLY A 27 10.52 2.51 -16.19
C GLY A 27 10.03 1.20 -16.81
N VAL A 28 8.89 0.66 -16.37
CA VAL A 28 8.31 -0.55 -17.01
C VAL A 28 7.80 -0.26 -18.42
N SER A 29 7.29 0.94 -18.68
CA SER A 29 6.82 1.31 -20.01
C SER A 29 7.95 1.48 -21.04
N GLU A 30 9.20 1.67 -20.60
CA GLU A 30 10.35 1.95 -21.45
C GLU A 30 11.41 0.84 -21.45
N CYS A 31 11.34 -0.14 -20.53
CA CYS A 31 12.30 -1.22 -20.48
C CYS A 31 12.29 -2.07 -21.76
N ASP A 32 13.44 -2.66 -22.08
CA ASP A 32 13.62 -3.61 -23.19
C ASP A 32 13.43 -5.06 -22.74
N LEU A 33 13.64 -5.34 -21.43
CA LEU A 33 13.43 -6.63 -20.79
C LEU A 33 12.65 -6.45 -19.47
N LEU A 34 11.54 -7.18 -19.36
CA LEU A 34 10.74 -7.27 -18.15
C LEU A 34 10.78 -8.69 -17.59
N ILE A 35 11.36 -8.88 -16.42
CA ILE A 35 11.34 -10.16 -15.71
C ILE A 35 10.24 -10.09 -14.64
N ALA A 36 9.15 -10.81 -14.87
CA ALA A 36 7.99 -10.84 -13.99
C ALA A 36 8.04 -12.10 -13.11
N ILE A 37 8.18 -11.92 -11.81
CA ILE A 37 8.36 -13.00 -10.83
C ILE A 37 7.14 -13.07 -9.92
N GLY A 38 6.33 -14.15 -10.04
CA GLY A 38 5.10 -14.33 -9.27
C GLY A 38 4.05 -13.23 -9.52
N VAL A 39 4.00 -12.71 -10.74
CA VAL A 39 3.13 -11.60 -11.13
C VAL A 39 2.02 -12.11 -12.03
N ARG A 40 0.77 -12.00 -11.58
CA ARG A 40 -0.40 -12.43 -12.35
C ARG A 40 -0.93 -11.37 -13.34
N PHE A 41 -0.26 -10.26 -13.51
CA PHE A 41 -0.63 -9.20 -14.45
C PHE A 41 -2.10 -8.78 -14.35
N SER A 42 -2.56 -8.44 -13.13
CA SER A 42 -3.93 -8.00 -12.91
C SER A 42 -4.21 -6.64 -13.58
N ASP A 43 -5.47 -6.31 -13.74
CA ASP A 43 -5.93 -5.03 -14.28
C ASP A 43 -5.39 -3.82 -13.50
N ARG A 44 -5.18 -3.96 -12.20
CA ARG A 44 -4.59 -2.92 -11.34
C ARG A 44 -3.11 -2.66 -11.65
N VAL A 45 -2.41 -3.63 -12.25
CA VAL A 45 -1.00 -3.51 -12.65
C VAL A 45 -0.88 -3.09 -14.11
N LEU A 46 -1.67 -3.68 -15.00
CA LEU A 46 -1.53 -3.48 -16.44
C LEU A 46 -2.06 -2.14 -16.94
N GLY A 47 -3.13 -1.62 -16.31
CA GLY A 47 -3.92 -0.56 -16.92
C GLY A 47 -4.50 -1.04 -18.25
N ASN A 48 -3.94 -0.58 -19.38
CA ASN A 48 -4.29 -1.05 -20.71
C ASN A 48 -3.35 -2.17 -21.17
N PRO A 49 -3.81 -3.45 -21.20
CA PRO A 49 -2.94 -4.58 -21.59
C PRO A 49 -2.32 -4.45 -22.98
N LYS A 50 -3.03 -3.80 -23.92
CA LYS A 50 -2.53 -3.61 -25.31
C LYS A 50 -1.40 -2.60 -25.39
N LYS A 51 -1.19 -1.80 -24.34
CA LYS A 51 -0.15 -0.75 -24.30
C LYS A 51 0.92 -1.02 -23.24
N PHE A 52 0.81 -2.11 -22.47
CA PHE A 52 1.75 -2.45 -21.40
C PHE A 52 3.07 -2.98 -21.96
N ALA A 53 4.19 -2.33 -21.61
CA ALA A 53 5.57 -2.74 -21.93
C ALA A 53 5.77 -3.28 -23.37
N LYS A 54 5.20 -2.61 -24.37
CA LYS A 54 5.11 -3.10 -25.76
C LYS A 54 6.45 -3.45 -26.41
N GLN A 55 7.50 -2.71 -26.09
CA GLN A 55 8.84 -2.91 -26.67
C GLN A 55 9.64 -3.96 -25.89
N ALA A 56 9.21 -4.31 -24.68
CA ALA A 56 9.94 -5.23 -23.81
C ALA A 56 9.77 -6.69 -24.26
N LYS A 57 10.84 -7.45 -24.18
CA LYS A 57 10.73 -8.91 -24.05
C LYS A 57 10.33 -9.25 -22.63
N ILE A 58 9.30 -10.07 -22.47
CA ILE A 58 8.76 -10.43 -21.16
C ILE A 58 9.10 -11.87 -20.84
N LEU A 59 9.82 -12.08 -19.72
CA LEU A 59 10.03 -13.38 -19.09
C LEU A 59 9.15 -13.47 -17.84
N GLN A 60 8.22 -14.42 -17.83
CA GLN A 60 7.39 -14.68 -16.64
C GLN A 60 7.88 -15.94 -15.91
N ILE A 61 8.11 -15.81 -14.61
CA ILE A 61 8.46 -16.91 -13.71
C ILE A 61 7.32 -17.06 -12.72
N ASP A 62 6.63 -18.19 -12.75
CA ASP A 62 5.51 -18.45 -11.85
C ASP A 62 5.46 -19.93 -11.47
N ILE A 63 4.91 -20.23 -10.30
CA ILE A 63 4.69 -21.64 -9.87
C ILE A 63 3.39 -22.18 -10.46
N ASP A 64 2.43 -21.30 -10.77
CA ASP A 64 1.12 -21.68 -11.30
C ASP A 64 1.11 -21.55 -12.85
N PRO A 65 1.02 -22.68 -13.57
CA PRO A 65 0.97 -22.66 -15.03
C PRO A 65 -0.25 -21.94 -15.60
N VAL A 66 -1.33 -21.78 -14.82
CA VAL A 66 -2.56 -21.11 -15.26
C VAL A 66 -2.36 -19.59 -15.37
N GLU A 67 -1.39 -18.99 -14.67
CA GLU A 67 -1.09 -17.58 -14.76
C GLU A 67 -0.26 -17.21 -16.01
N ILE A 68 0.35 -18.21 -16.68
CA ILE A 68 1.15 -17.96 -17.89
C ILE A 68 0.22 -17.62 -19.08
N ASN A 69 0.51 -16.53 -19.76
CA ASN A 69 -0.26 -16.01 -20.90
C ASN A 69 -1.74 -15.69 -20.62
N LYS A 70 -2.13 -15.58 -19.36
CA LYS A 70 -3.53 -15.35 -19.00
C LYS A 70 -4.03 -13.94 -19.34
N ASN A 71 -3.30 -12.92 -18.96
CA ASN A 71 -3.70 -11.53 -19.13
C ASN A 71 -2.86 -10.78 -20.18
N ILE A 72 -1.61 -11.18 -20.39
CA ILE A 72 -0.73 -10.75 -21.48
C ILE A 72 0.01 -11.95 -22.04
N ILE A 73 0.37 -11.89 -23.31
CA ILE A 73 1.23 -12.90 -23.94
C ILE A 73 2.68 -12.55 -23.63
N VAL A 74 3.42 -13.48 -23.04
CA VAL A 74 4.84 -13.31 -22.73
C VAL A 74 5.74 -13.97 -23.76
N ASN A 75 6.98 -13.49 -23.90
CA ASN A 75 7.93 -14.04 -24.84
C ASN A 75 8.49 -15.41 -24.35
N HIS A 76 8.75 -15.48 -23.06
CA HIS A 76 9.28 -16.69 -22.42
C HIS A 76 8.63 -16.87 -21.06
N SER A 77 8.52 -18.14 -20.62
CA SER A 77 8.04 -18.48 -19.29
C SER A 77 8.84 -19.62 -18.66
N ILE A 78 8.94 -19.60 -17.35
CA ILE A 78 9.51 -20.68 -16.56
C ILE A 78 8.50 -21.02 -15.46
N ILE A 79 8.03 -22.28 -15.44
CA ILE A 79 7.13 -22.77 -14.39
C ILE A 79 7.99 -23.45 -13.33
N GLY A 80 7.90 -22.95 -12.09
CA GLY A 80 8.67 -23.53 -10.98
C GLY A 80 8.74 -22.62 -9.75
N ASP A 81 9.28 -23.19 -8.68
CA ASP A 81 9.58 -22.42 -7.47
C ASP A 81 10.63 -21.33 -7.76
N VAL A 82 10.33 -20.11 -7.37
CA VAL A 82 11.16 -18.95 -7.69
C VAL A 82 12.57 -19.03 -7.09
N ALA A 83 12.73 -19.60 -5.90
CA ALA A 83 14.04 -19.72 -5.28
C ALA A 83 14.93 -20.68 -6.07
N ILE A 84 14.36 -21.80 -6.54
CA ILE A 84 15.06 -22.78 -7.38
C ILE A 84 15.41 -22.17 -8.74
N VAL A 85 14.44 -21.47 -9.37
CA VAL A 85 14.66 -20.86 -10.70
C VAL A 85 15.72 -19.77 -10.63
N LEU A 86 15.64 -18.87 -9.66
CA LEU A 86 16.64 -17.80 -9.49
C LEU A 86 18.03 -18.34 -9.14
N GLY A 87 18.12 -19.39 -8.29
CA GLY A 87 19.37 -20.07 -8.02
C GLY A 87 20.07 -20.54 -9.29
N LYS A 88 19.33 -21.27 -10.15
CA LYS A 88 19.84 -21.77 -11.43
C LYS A 88 20.17 -20.66 -12.44
N LEU A 89 19.43 -19.54 -12.41
CA LEU A 89 19.73 -18.38 -13.27
C LEU A 89 21.03 -17.73 -12.82
N ASN A 90 21.23 -17.52 -11.51
CA ASN A 90 22.44 -16.90 -10.96
C ASN A 90 23.71 -17.72 -11.24
N GLU A 91 23.62 -19.06 -11.37
CA GLU A 91 24.76 -19.91 -11.78
C GLU A 91 25.20 -19.67 -13.23
N LYS A 92 24.32 -19.10 -14.07
CA LYS A 92 24.53 -18.92 -15.52
C LYS A 92 24.75 -17.47 -15.93
N LEU A 93 24.37 -16.52 -15.08
CA LEU A 93 24.48 -15.11 -15.34
C LEU A 93 25.75 -14.53 -14.74
N GLU A 94 26.48 -13.78 -15.52
CA GLU A 94 27.55 -12.91 -15.04
C GLU A 94 26.96 -11.59 -14.54
N GLN A 95 27.68 -10.96 -13.61
CA GLN A 95 27.27 -9.64 -13.10
C GLN A 95 27.29 -8.61 -14.24
N GLN A 96 26.16 -7.96 -14.47
CA GLN A 96 25.99 -6.93 -15.47
C GLN A 96 26.00 -5.54 -14.81
N LYS A 97 26.48 -4.55 -15.58
CA LYS A 97 26.42 -3.12 -15.18
C LYS A 97 25.48 -2.40 -16.13
N HIS A 98 24.29 -2.07 -15.67
CA HIS A 98 23.29 -1.33 -16.45
C HIS A 98 23.33 0.16 -16.10
N THR A 99 24.51 0.79 -16.17
CA THR A 99 24.76 2.14 -15.65
C THR A 99 23.86 3.19 -16.30
N GLU A 100 23.66 3.15 -17.60
CA GLU A 100 22.83 4.10 -18.33
C GLU A 100 21.36 3.96 -17.91
N TRP A 101 20.87 2.71 -17.83
CA TRP A 101 19.48 2.44 -17.39
C TRP A 101 19.26 2.85 -15.93
N LEU A 102 20.18 2.54 -15.04
CA LEU A 102 20.10 2.94 -13.64
C LEU A 102 20.13 4.46 -13.47
N SER A 103 20.96 5.16 -14.26
CA SER A 103 20.98 6.64 -14.30
C SER A 103 19.64 7.21 -14.76
N HIS A 104 19.06 6.65 -15.82
CA HIS A 104 17.76 7.04 -16.35
C HIS A 104 16.64 6.86 -15.31
N ILE A 105 16.62 5.74 -14.59
CA ILE A 105 15.68 5.50 -13.48
C ILE A 105 15.89 6.46 -12.33
N ALA A 106 17.17 6.76 -11.98
CA ALA A 106 17.49 7.73 -10.93
C ALA A 106 17.02 9.15 -11.29
N ASP A 107 17.06 9.52 -12.55
CA ASP A 107 16.53 10.81 -13.02
C ASP A 107 15.00 10.87 -12.87
N TYR A 108 14.27 9.78 -13.14
CA TYR A 108 12.83 9.70 -12.85
C TYR A 108 12.53 9.80 -11.35
N GLN A 109 13.34 9.16 -10.49
CA GLN A 109 13.17 9.28 -9.04
C GLN A 109 13.34 10.73 -8.56
N LYS A 110 14.28 11.48 -9.15
CA LYS A 110 14.48 12.92 -8.84
C LYS A 110 13.37 13.79 -9.41
N MET A 111 12.90 13.50 -10.62
CA MET A 111 11.86 14.28 -11.31
C MET A 111 10.47 14.07 -10.70
N TYR A 112 10.18 12.87 -10.23
CA TYR A 112 8.87 12.46 -9.72
C TYR A 112 8.94 11.88 -8.29
N PRO A 113 9.47 12.63 -7.31
CA PRO A 113 9.52 12.15 -5.93
C PRO A 113 8.11 11.97 -5.36
N MET A 114 7.94 10.95 -4.52
CA MET A 114 6.74 10.83 -3.70
C MET A 114 6.73 11.94 -2.67
N THR A 115 5.66 12.73 -2.65
CA THR A 115 5.55 13.90 -1.78
C THR A 115 4.69 13.59 -0.55
N ILE A 116 5.10 14.14 0.60
CA ILE A 116 4.33 14.10 1.85
C ILE A 116 3.80 15.51 2.11
N PRO A 117 2.49 15.71 2.33
CA PRO A 117 1.95 17.01 2.70
C PRO A 117 2.64 17.56 3.96
N LYS A 118 3.00 18.84 3.93
CA LYS A 118 3.68 19.51 5.07
C LYS A 118 2.70 19.96 6.14
N GLU A 119 1.47 20.27 5.75
CA GLU A 119 0.43 20.78 6.62
C GLU A 119 -0.73 19.78 6.69
N GLY A 120 -1.44 19.80 7.81
CA GLY A 120 -2.56 18.92 8.08
C GLY A 120 -2.14 17.47 8.38
N LEU A 121 -3.02 16.72 9.02
CA LEU A 121 -2.85 15.29 9.22
C LEU A 121 -3.32 14.57 7.95
N SER A 122 -2.48 13.70 7.39
CA SER A 122 -2.76 12.99 6.14
C SER A 122 -2.25 11.54 6.17
N GLY A 123 -2.84 10.69 5.33
CA GLY A 123 -2.38 9.30 5.19
C GLY A 123 -0.89 9.18 4.89
N PRO A 124 -0.34 9.88 3.87
CA PRO A 124 1.09 9.87 3.59
C PRO A 124 1.97 10.25 4.78
N PHE A 125 1.61 11.30 5.52
CA PHE A 125 2.35 11.73 6.70
C PHE A 125 2.37 10.64 7.78
N MET A 126 1.22 10.09 8.14
CA MET A 126 1.12 9.06 9.16
C MET A 126 1.95 7.83 8.82
N ILE A 127 1.87 7.33 7.60
CA ILE A 127 2.64 6.15 7.18
C ILE A 127 4.15 6.42 7.19
N ALA A 128 4.58 7.59 6.73
CA ALA A 128 6.00 7.95 6.77
C ALA A 128 6.52 8.06 8.21
N LYS A 129 5.69 8.62 9.12
CA LYS A 129 6.04 8.72 10.55
C LYS A 129 6.06 7.36 11.23
N ILE A 130 5.11 6.48 10.92
CA ILE A 130 5.13 5.09 11.39
C ILE A 130 6.41 4.38 10.95
N TYR A 131 6.83 4.56 9.68
CA TYR A 131 8.10 4.00 9.21
C TYR A 131 9.30 4.55 9.97
N GLU A 132 9.33 5.86 10.23
CA GLU A 132 10.43 6.49 11.01
C GLU A 132 10.54 5.91 12.42
N MET A 133 9.41 5.71 13.10
CA MET A 133 9.38 5.30 14.52
C MET A 133 9.36 3.77 14.72
N ALA A 134 8.89 3.01 13.73
CA ALA A 134 8.67 1.56 13.85
C ALA A 134 9.01 0.80 12.54
N LYS A 135 10.18 1.04 11.95
CA LYS A 135 10.60 0.49 10.65
C LYS A 135 10.62 -1.03 10.55
N ASP A 136 10.75 -1.73 11.67
CA ASP A 136 10.79 -3.19 11.76
C ASP A 136 9.42 -3.83 12.11
N ALA A 137 8.36 -3.02 12.20
CA ALA A 137 7.03 -3.49 12.51
C ALA A 137 6.45 -4.41 11.43
N ILE A 138 5.56 -5.28 11.85
CA ILE A 138 4.66 -5.99 10.93
C ILE A 138 3.49 -5.07 10.64
N MET A 139 3.40 -4.63 9.40
CA MET A 139 2.29 -3.80 8.93
C MET A 139 1.14 -4.68 8.46
N VAL A 140 -0.03 -4.39 8.96
CA VAL A 140 -1.28 -4.98 8.49
C VAL A 140 -2.13 -3.87 7.90
N THR A 141 -2.87 -4.13 6.85
CA THR A 141 -3.77 -3.13 6.28
C THR A 141 -5.15 -3.69 6.05
N GLU A 142 -6.12 -2.86 6.30
CA GLU A 142 -7.44 -2.96 5.70
C GLU A 142 -7.41 -2.57 4.21
N VAL A 143 -8.55 -2.37 3.59
CA VAL A 143 -8.68 -2.13 2.14
C VAL A 143 -9.24 -0.74 1.85
N GLY A 144 -8.50 0.06 1.08
CA GLY A 144 -8.87 1.42 0.71
C GLY A 144 -7.67 2.33 0.47
N GLN A 145 -7.86 3.64 0.61
CA GLN A 145 -6.78 4.63 0.44
C GLN A 145 -5.61 4.38 1.40
N HIS A 146 -5.90 4.08 2.66
CA HIS A 146 -4.91 3.74 3.69
C HIS A 146 -4.04 2.53 3.31
N GLN A 147 -4.59 1.52 2.62
CA GLN A 147 -3.84 0.40 2.07
C GLN A 147 -2.84 0.87 1.01
N MET A 148 -3.27 1.78 0.13
CA MET A 148 -2.40 2.31 -0.92
C MET A 148 -1.27 3.16 -0.32
N TRP A 149 -1.58 4.04 0.63
CA TRP A 149 -0.56 4.83 1.33
C TRP A 149 0.44 3.96 2.08
N ALA A 150 -0.03 2.91 2.79
CA ALA A 150 0.86 1.95 3.44
C ALA A 150 1.79 1.24 2.42
N ALA A 151 1.27 0.92 1.23
CA ALA A 151 2.05 0.32 0.17
C ALA A 151 3.04 1.30 -0.51
N GLN A 152 2.74 2.60 -0.52
CA GLN A 152 3.56 3.64 -1.15
C GLN A 152 4.65 4.19 -0.22
N TYR A 153 4.32 4.49 1.04
CA TYR A 153 5.17 5.28 1.92
C TYR A 153 5.91 4.47 3.00
N PHE A 154 5.49 3.24 3.30
CA PHE A 154 6.26 2.36 4.18
C PHE A 154 7.30 1.57 3.37
N LYS A 155 8.56 1.60 3.79
CA LYS A 155 9.66 0.91 3.11
C LYS A 155 9.87 -0.48 3.71
N TYR A 156 9.34 -1.49 3.05
CA TYR A 156 9.44 -2.88 3.49
C TYR A 156 10.82 -3.45 3.12
N SER A 157 11.69 -3.71 4.09
CA SER A 157 13.03 -4.27 3.90
C SER A 157 13.12 -5.77 4.16
N LYS A 158 12.05 -6.37 4.73
CA LYS A 158 12.02 -7.79 5.09
C LYS A 158 10.76 -8.45 4.51
N PRO A 159 10.87 -9.74 4.07
CA PRO A 159 9.71 -10.49 3.60
C PRO A 159 8.72 -10.76 4.75
N ARG A 160 7.44 -10.93 4.39
CA ARG A 160 6.36 -11.28 5.31
C ARG A 160 6.11 -10.24 6.42
N THR A 161 6.46 -8.99 6.18
CA THR A 161 6.20 -7.86 7.09
C THR A 161 5.03 -6.98 6.63
N LEU A 162 4.36 -7.32 5.53
CA LEU A 162 3.10 -6.74 5.09
C LEU A 162 2.05 -7.82 4.96
N LEU A 163 0.97 -7.71 5.72
CA LEU A 163 -0.23 -8.54 5.63
C LEU A 163 -1.38 -7.69 5.09
N THR A 164 -1.95 -8.09 3.96
CA THR A 164 -2.99 -7.31 3.29
C THR A 164 -3.85 -8.19 2.40
N SER A 165 -5.14 -7.89 2.32
CA SER A 165 -6.04 -8.51 1.35
C SER A 165 -5.86 -7.86 -0.03
N GLY A 166 -4.64 -7.96 -0.61
CA GLY A 166 -4.29 -7.32 -1.88
C GLY A 166 -4.86 -7.99 -3.13
N GLY A 167 -5.38 -9.19 -3.02
CA GLY A 167 -6.01 -9.92 -4.12
C GLY A 167 -7.52 -9.71 -4.18
N LEU A 168 -8.23 -10.14 -3.14
CA LEU A 168 -9.68 -10.07 -3.06
C LEU A 168 -10.20 -8.68 -2.60
N GLY A 169 -9.41 -7.94 -1.81
CA GLY A 169 -9.79 -6.62 -1.34
C GLY A 169 -10.88 -6.67 -0.27
N THR A 170 -10.72 -7.54 0.74
CA THR A 170 -11.72 -7.76 1.78
C THR A 170 -11.62 -6.69 2.86
N MET A 171 -12.60 -5.81 2.96
CA MET A 171 -12.78 -4.92 4.10
C MET A 171 -13.08 -5.74 5.37
N GLY A 172 -12.48 -5.37 6.51
CA GLY A 172 -12.59 -6.12 7.76
C GLY A 172 -11.55 -7.22 7.95
N TYR A 173 -10.60 -7.37 7.02
CA TYR A 173 -9.50 -8.34 7.11
C TYR A 173 -8.47 -7.98 8.18
N GLY A 174 -8.17 -6.68 8.35
CA GLY A 174 -6.96 -6.20 8.99
C GLY A 174 -6.89 -6.52 10.49
N LEU A 175 -7.92 -6.18 11.27
CA LEU A 175 -7.89 -6.38 12.72
C LEU A 175 -7.69 -7.86 13.08
N GLY A 176 -8.42 -8.78 12.46
CA GLY A 176 -8.24 -10.23 12.66
C GLY A 176 -6.84 -10.70 12.30
N ALA A 177 -6.30 -10.21 11.16
CA ALA A 177 -4.94 -10.53 10.74
C ALA A 177 -3.88 -9.95 11.70
N ALA A 178 -4.11 -8.74 12.24
CA ALA A 178 -3.23 -8.12 13.24
C ALA A 178 -3.20 -8.90 14.56
N ILE A 179 -4.35 -9.37 15.03
CA ILE A 179 -4.46 -10.26 16.22
C ILE A 179 -3.64 -11.53 15.98
N GLY A 180 -3.82 -12.19 14.83
CA GLY A 180 -3.06 -13.38 14.46
C GLY A 180 -1.56 -13.11 14.36
N ALA A 181 -1.16 -12.01 13.73
CA ALA A 181 0.24 -11.62 13.59
C ALA A 181 0.91 -11.33 14.95
N GLN A 182 0.22 -10.59 15.84
CA GLN A 182 0.74 -10.27 17.16
C GLN A 182 0.85 -11.52 18.04
N THR A 183 -0.12 -12.42 17.96
CA THR A 183 -0.09 -13.70 18.66
C THR A 183 1.09 -14.57 18.21
N ALA A 184 1.36 -14.61 16.93
CA ALA A 184 2.47 -15.37 16.34
C ALA A 184 3.84 -14.71 16.52
N ASN A 185 3.89 -13.41 16.79
CA ASN A 185 5.12 -12.64 16.94
C ASN A 185 5.03 -11.72 18.17
N PRO A 186 5.06 -12.27 19.40
CA PRO A 186 4.83 -11.49 20.62
C PRO A 186 5.89 -10.40 20.86
N ASP A 187 7.09 -10.58 20.33
CA ASP A 187 8.21 -9.67 20.51
C ASP A 187 8.32 -8.61 19.42
N LYS A 188 7.40 -8.61 18.44
CA LYS A 188 7.39 -7.62 17.36
C LYS A 188 6.21 -6.68 17.51
N GLN A 189 6.41 -5.43 17.13
CA GLN A 189 5.30 -4.50 17.00
C GLN A 189 4.46 -4.87 15.78
N VAL A 190 3.14 -4.97 15.98
CA VAL A 190 2.16 -5.13 14.90
C VAL A 190 1.30 -3.86 14.83
N ILE A 191 1.15 -3.33 13.62
CA ILE A 191 0.40 -2.10 13.37
C ILE A 191 -0.61 -2.38 12.26
N ASN A 192 -1.89 -2.23 12.55
CA ASN A 192 -2.94 -2.26 11.54
C ASN A 192 -3.30 -0.84 11.10
N ILE A 193 -3.39 -0.63 9.80
CA ILE A 193 -3.84 0.62 9.20
C ILE A 193 -5.21 0.38 8.59
N ALA A 194 -6.24 0.98 9.17
CA ALA A 194 -7.63 0.83 8.76
C ALA A 194 -8.22 2.16 8.28
N GLY A 195 -9.23 2.11 7.43
CA GLY A 195 -10.19 3.19 7.29
C GLY A 195 -11.34 2.97 8.28
N ASP A 196 -12.05 4.04 8.61
CA ASP A 196 -13.22 4.01 9.49
C ASP A 196 -14.30 3.03 8.99
N GLY A 197 -14.58 2.99 7.70
CA GLY A 197 -15.50 2.03 7.11
C GLY A 197 -15.05 0.58 7.20
N CYS A 198 -13.74 0.31 7.14
CA CYS A 198 -13.19 -1.04 7.28
C CYS A 198 -13.19 -1.51 8.73
N PHE A 199 -12.76 -0.66 9.66
CA PHE A 199 -12.72 -0.97 11.09
C PHE A 199 -14.10 -1.40 11.61
N ARG A 200 -15.18 -0.76 11.16
CA ARG A 200 -16.55 -1.12 11.50
C ARG A 200 -16.95 -2.56 11.18
N MET A 201 -16.32 -3.16 10.18
CA MET A 201 -16.69 -4.49 9.71
C MET A 201 -16.41 -5.57 10.76
N ASN A 202 -15.31 -5.42 11.53
CA ASN A 202 -14.87 -6.41 12.52
C ASN A 202 -14.36 -5.77 13.83
N MET A 203 -14.78 -4.56 14.16
CA MET A 203 -14.35 -3.85 15.38
C MET A 203 -14.62 -4.63 16.67
N ASN A 204 -15.60 -5.54 16.69
CA ASN A 204 -15.90 -6.44 17.79
C ASN A 204 -14.70 -7.31 18.20
N GLU A 205 -13.79 -7.62 17.29
CA GLU A 205 -12.59 -8.41 17.58
C GLU A 205 -11.56 -7.64 18.44
N LEU A 206 -11.74 -6.33 18.62
CA LEU A 206 -10.94 -5.56 19.57
C LEU A 206 -11.08 -6.10 21.01
N ALA A 207 -12.26 -6.63 21.36
CA ALA A 207 -12.48 -7.32 22.63
C ALA A 207 -11.60 -8.60 22.74
N THR A 208 -11.37 -9.30 21.66
CA THR A 208 -10.45 -10.44 21.59
C THR A 208 -9.01 -10.00 21.85
N ALA A 209 -8.56 -8.94 21.18
CA ALA A 209 -7.22 -8.37 21.36
C ALA A 209 -7.00 -7.91 22.83
N SER A 210 -7.99 -7.21 23.41
CA SER A 210 -7.94 -6.73 24.79
C SER A 210 -7.89 -7.86 25.81
N ARG A 211 -8.73 -8.88 25.63
CA ARG A 211 -8.74 -10.07 26.52
C ARG A 211 -7.39 -10.79 26.49
N GLN A 212 -6.74 -10.85 25.34
CA GLN A 212 -5.42 -11.47 25.16
C GLN A 212 -4.27 -10.54 25.52
N LYS A 213 -4.54 -9.28 25.87
CA LYS A 213 -3.54 -8.22 26.17
C LYS A 213 -2.49 -8.09 25.04
N LEU A 214 -2.94 -8.12 23.80
CA LEU A 214 -2.06 -8.01 22.63
C LEU A 214 -1.66 -6.54 22.44
N PRO A 215 -0.37 -6.16 22.44
CA PRO A 215 0.07 -4.78 22.30
C PRO A 215 0.09 -4.33 20.83
N LEU A 216 -0.97 -4.67 20.08
CA LEU A 216 -1.12 -4.21 18.72
C LEU A 216 -1.60 -2.75 18.66
N ILE A 217 -1.20 -2.04 17.62
CA ILE A 217 -1.64 -0.67 17.37
C ILE A 217 -2.61 -0.68 16.19
N GLU A 218 -3.79 -0.11 16.40
CA GLU A 218 -4.82 0.11 15.39
C GLU A 218 -4.85 1.59 15.04
N VAL A 219 -4.49 1.96 13.80
CA VAL A 219 -4.57 3.34 13.31
C VAL A 219 -5.75 3.45 12.35
N ILE A 220 -6.79 4.14 12.77
CA ILE A 220 -7.97 4.40 11.97
C ILE A 220 -7.76 5.73 11.22
N VAL A 221 -7.54 5.65 9.93
CA VAL A 221 -7.53 6.80 9.03
C VAL A 221 -8.98 7.20 8.77
N ASN A 222 -9.49 8.07 9.63
CA ASN A 222 -10.91 8.43 9.70
C ASN A 222 -11.17 9.69 8.87
N ASN A 223 -11.69 9.50 7.68
CA ASN A 223 -12.10 10.58 6.80
C ASN A 223 -13.63 10.70 6.65
N HIS A 224 -14.40 9.98 7.45
CA HIS A 224 -15.87 9.93 7.44
C HIS A 224 -16.49 9.53 6.09
N VAL A 225 -15.72 8.87 5.21
CA VAL A 225 -16.19 8.43 3.90
C VAL A 225 -15.56 7.10 3.47
N LEU A 226 -16.17 6.42 2.52
CA LEU A 226 -15.52 5.36 1.76
C LEU A 226 -14.55 6.00 0.76
N GLY A 227 -13.35 6.37 1.24
CA GLY A 227 -12.46 7.31 0.58
C GLY A 227 -12.03 6.89 -0.83
N MET A 228 -11.75 5.60 -1.10
CA MET A 228 -11.39 5.14 -2.44
C MET A 228 -12.56 5.29 -3.42
N VAL A 229 -13.78 4.97 -3.00
CA VAL A 229 -14.98 5.14 -3.84
C VAL A 229 -15.24 6.63 -4.09
N ARG A 230 -15.16 7.46 -3.05
CA ARG A 230 -15.28 8.92 -3.17
C ARG A 230 -14.24 9.51 -4.12
N GLN A 231 -12.97 9.08 -4.05
CA GLN A 231 -11.92 9.51 -4.96
C GLN A 231 -12.30 9.23 -6.43
N TRP A 232 -12.82 8.03 -6.72
CA TRP A 232 -13.29 7.69 -8.07
C TRP A 232 -14.48 8.55 -8.51
N GLN A 233 -15.44 8.77 -7.63
CA GLN A 233 -16.59 9.64 -7.91
C GLN A 233 -16.15 11.08 -8.17
N THR A 234 -15.14 11.57 -7.44
CA THR A 234 -14.55 12.89 -7.67
C THR A 234 -13.88 12.97 -9.04
N LEU A 235 -13.01 12.00 -9.37
CA LEU A 235 -12.15 12.09 -10.54
C LEU A 235 -12.85 11.69 -11.85
N PHE A 236 -13.76 10.73 -11.81
CA PHE A 236 -14.31 10.12 -13.02
C PHE A 236 -15.82 10.21 -13.16
N TYR A 237 -16.55 10.58 -12.11
CA TYR A 237 -18.02 10.65 -12.11
C TYR A 237 -18.56 12.03 -11.81
N LYS A 238 -17.80 13.09 -12.16
CA LYS A 238 -18.23 14.51 -12.04
C LYS A 238 -18.75 14.86 -10.64
N GLN A 239 -18.13 14.29 -9.59
CA GLN A 239 -18.53 14.50 -8.19
C GLN A 239 -19.97 14.07 -7.85
N HIS A 240 -20.53 13.14 -8.62
CA HIS A 240 -21.80 12.54 -8.28
C HIS A 240 -21.58 11.52 -7.15
N TYR A 241 -21.58 12.01 -5.91
CA TYR A 241 -21.38 11.19 -4.73
C TYR A 241 -22.63 10.39 -4.39
N SER A 242 -22.45 9.08 -4.16
CA SER A 242 -23.53 8.19 -3.78
C SER A 242 -23.05 7.16 -2.78
N ALA A 243 -23.73 7.07 -1.63
CA ALA A 243 -23.52 6.06 -0.58
C ALA A 243 -22.07 5.96 -0.07
N THR A 244 -21.32 7.07 -0.03
CA THR A 244 -19.91 7.09 0.40
C THR A 244 -19.69 7.79 1.74
N VAL A 245 -20.67 8.55 2.22
CA VAL A 245 -20.56 9.29 3.48
C VAL A 245 -20.90 8.38 4.65
N LEU A 246 -20.07 8.40 5.69
CA LEU A 246 -20.20 7.63 6.93
C LEU A 246 -20.47 8.58 8.12
N ASP A 247 -21.41 9.51 7.92
CA ASP A 247 -21.79 10.53 8.91
C ASP A 247 -22.89 10.01 9.84
N ASP A 248 -22.54 9.09 10.72
CA ASP A 248 -23.47 8.44 11.64
C ASP A 248 -23.09 8.59 13.13
N GLY A 249 -22.09 9.45 13.42
CA GLY A 249 -21.72 9.80 14.79
C GLY A 249 -21.03 8.68 15.59
N VAL A 250 -20.44 7.69 14.92
CA VAL A 250 -19.68 6.63 15.61
C VAL A 250 -18.43 7.20 16.28
N ASP A 251 -18.27 6.95 17.57
CA ASP A 251 -17.12 7.36 18.37
C ASP A 251 -16.18 6.18 18.60
N TYR A 252 -15.13 6.09 17.78
CA TYR A 252 -14.18 4.97 17.83
C TYR A 252 -13.34 4.94 19.11
N VAL A 253 -13.10 6.10 19.75
CA VAL A 253 -12.39 6.16 21.04
C VAL A 253 -13.24 5.50 22.12
N LYS A 254 -14.51 5.88 22.24
CA LYS A 254 -15.43 5.26 23.23
C LYS A 254 -15.63 3.77 22.98
N ILE A 255 -15.72 3.35 21.70
CA ILE A 255 -15.82 1.92 21.34
C ILE A 255 -14.57 1.18 21.82
N ALA A 256 -13.38 1.71 21.54
CA ALA A 256 -12.13 1.11 21.94
C ALA A 256 -12.01 0.97 23.46
N GLU A 257 -12.31 2.03 24.20
CA GLU A 257 -12.30 2.05 25.67
C GLU A 257 -13.32 1.06 26.26
N ALA A 258 -14.54 1.01 25.71
CA ALA A 258 -15.57 0.06 26.14
C ALA A 258 -15.17 -1.40 25.88
N MET A 259 -14.32 -1.66 24.89
CA MET A 259 -13.77 -2.98 24.60
C MET A 259 -12.44 -3.27 25.32
N GLY A 260 -11.96 -2.35 26.19
CA GLY A 260 -10.78 -2.54 27.02
C GLY A 260 -9.45 -2.19 26.37
N ALA A 261 -9.46 -1.47 25.25
CA ALA A 261 -8.26 -0.92 24.63
C ALA A 261 -8.01 0.54 25.09
N ALA A 262 -6.76 0.98 25.07
CA ALA A 262 -6.46 2.40 25.18
C ALA A 262 -6.76 3.09 23.84
N ALA A 263 -7.13 4.38 23.87
CA ALA A 263 -7.42 5.09 22.63
C ALA A 263 -7.12 6.59 22.70
N ARG A 264 -6.83 7.19 21.55
CA ARG A 264 -6.69 8.65 21.36
C ARG A 264 -7.31 9.06 20.04
N ARG A 265 -8.01 10.20 20.04
CA ARG A 265 -8.39 10.92 18.82
C ARG A 265 -7.35 11.98 18.55
N VAL A 266 -6.94 12.09 17.28
CA VAL A 266 -5.91 13.04 16.83
C VAL A 266 -6.35 13.75 15.56
N THR A 267 -5.99 15.03 15.43
CA THR A 267 -6.39 15.91 14.33
C THR A 267 -5.19 16.64 13.71
N THR A 268 -4.03 16.61 14.40
CA THR A 268 -2.80 17.28 13.95
C THR A 268 -1.64 16.29 13.87
N GLN A 269 -0.57 16.70 13.19
CA GLN A 269 0.66 15.91 13.07
C GLN A 269 1.32 15.71 14.44
N GLU A 270 1.31 16.74 15.28
CA GLU A 270 1.89 16.72 16.64
C GLU A 270 1.13 15.75 17.56
N GLU A 271 -0.21 15.83 17.53
CA GLU A 271 -1.06 14.91 18.30
C GLU A 271 -0.84 13.45 17.85
N PHE A 272 -0.74 13.21 16.53
CA PHE A 272 -0.46 11.87 16.01
C PHE A 272 0.89 11.35 16.51
N ASN A 273 1.95 12.16 16.44
CA ASN A 273 3.27 11.78 16.89
C ASN A 273 3.28 11.39 18.39
N ALA A 274 2.60 12.19 19.23
CA ALA A 274 2.49 11.92 20.66
C ALA A 274 1.67 10.65 20.95
N ALA A 275 0.52 10.48 20.30
CA ALA A 275 -0.33 9.31 20.46
C ALA A 275 0.35 8.03 19.95
N PHE A 276 1.10 8.12 18.87
CA PHE A 276 1.82 6.96 18.32
C PHE A 276 2.99 6.55 19.22
N GLN A 277 3.69 7.52 19.81
CA GLN A 277 4.72 7.23 20.81
C GLN A 277 4.12 6.54 22.05
N GLU A 278 2.99 7.03 22.57
CA GLU A 278 2.25 6.39 23.68
C GLU A 278 1.83 4.96 23.31
N ALA A 279 1.35 4.77 22.08
CA ALA A 279 0.93 3.46 21.59
C ALA A 279 2.09 2.45 21.52
N LEU A 280 3.29 2.88 21.12
CA LEU A 280 4.50 2.03 21.10
C LEU A 280 4.93 1.56 22.50
N GLU A 281 4.61 2.31 23.53
CA GLU A 281 4.92 1.99 24.92
C GLU A 281 3.81 1.15 25.59
N SER A 282 2.64 1.07 24.96
CA SER A 282 1.49 0.34 25.49
C SER A 282 1.75 -1.16 25.56
N LYS A 283 1.21 -1.80 26.61
CA LYS A 283 1.21 -3.26 26.78
C LYS A 283 -0.15 -3.89 26.50
N THR A 284 -1.09 -3.10 26.01
CA THR A 284 -2.46 -3.49 25.65
C THR A 284 -2.78 -2.92 24.27
N PRO A 285 -3.85 -3.38 23.61
CA PRO A 285 -4.25 -2.79 22.34
C PRO A 285 -4.42 -1.28 22.45
N PHE A 286 -3.96 -0.57 21.45
CA PHE A 286 -4.06 0.89 21.37
C PHE A 286 -4.68 1.32 20.07
N VAL A 287 -5.73 2.14 20.13
CA VAL A 287 -6.45 2.66 18.96
C VAL A 287 -6.16 4.15 18.80
N ILE A 288 -5.76 4.55 17.60
CA ILE A 288 -5.59 5.95 17.21
C ILE A 288 -6.66 6.29 16.17
N ASP A 289 -7.66 7.10 16.57
CA ASP A 289 -8.69 7.63 15.68
C ASP A 289 -8.17 8.93 15.05
N ALA A 290 -7.56 8.83 13.87
CA ALA A 290 -6.89 9.91 13.18
C ALA A 290 -7.84 10.58 12.17
N ILE A 291 -8.32 11.77 12.49
CA ILE A 291 -9.24 12.52 11.64
C ILE A 291 -8.46 13.20 10.51
N VAL A 292 -8.80 12.86 9.28
CA VAL A 292 -8.17 13.40 8.06
C VAL A 292 -9.22 13.98 7.11
N ASP A 293 -8.77 14.73 6.10
CA ASP A 293 -9.67 15.33 5.10
C ASP A 293 -10.38 14.23 4.28
N SER A 294 -11.69 14.41 4.09
CA SER A 294 -12.53 13.51 3.29
C SER A 294 -12.18 13.51 1.79
N ASP A 295 -11.50 14.54 1.33
CA ASP A 295 -11.08 14.71 -0.05
C ASP A 295 -9.60 14.40 -0.30
N ASP A 296 -8.86 13.90 0.72
CA ASP A 296 -7.54 13.35 0.52
C ASP A 296 -7.54 12.24 -0.56
N LYS A 297 -6.54 12.28 -1.43
CA LYS A 297 -6.44 11.37 -2.58
C LYS A 297 -5.13 10.61 -2.59
N VAL A 298 -5.20 9.38 -3.09
CA VAL A 298 -4.02 8.57 -3.36
C VAL A 298 -3.41 9.01 -4.69
N TRP A 299 -2.20 9.50 -4.64
CA TRP A 299 -1.41 9.91 -5.79
C TRP A 299 -0.08 9.14 -5.86
N PRO A 300 0.50 8.92 -7.05
CA PRO A 300 -0.08 9.10 -8.37
C PRO A 300 -1.21 8.10 -8.66
N MET A 301 -1.93 8.32 -9.77
CA MET A 301 -2.99 7.44 -10.24
C MET A 301 -2.94 7.26 -11.75
N VAL A 302 -3.37 6.09 -12.23
CA VAL A 302 -3.66 5.81 -13.64
C VAL A 302 -5.17 5.69 -13.79
N ALA A 303 -5.74 6.40 -14.76
CA ALA A 303 -7.17 6.30 -15.05
C ALA A 303 -7.55 4.86 -15.48
N PRO A 304 -8.77 4.38 -15.17
CA PRO A 304 -9.22 3.07 -15.57
C PRO A 304 -9.07 2.85 -17.09
N GLY A 305 -8.38 1.76 -17.47
CA GLY A 305 -8.16 1.41 -18.89
C GLY A 305 -7.10 2.27 -19.62
N ALA A 306 -6.52 3.26 -18.96
CA ALA A 306 -5.39 4.02 -19.52
C ALA A 306 -4.09 3.20 -19.41
N PRO A 307 -3.09 3.46 -20.27
CA PRO A 307 -1.76 2.88 -20.13
C PRO A 307 -1.05 3.43 -18.88
N ILE A 308 -0.19 2.63 -18.26
CA ILE A 308 0.44 2.98 -17.00
C ILE A 308 1.38 4.19 -17.08
N ASN A 309 1.93 4.49 -18.24
CA ASN A 309 2.74 5.69 -18.47
C ASN A 309 1.92 6.99 -18.55
N GLU A 310 0.60 6.92 -18.62
CA GLU A 310 -0.30 8.06 -18.50
C GLU A 310 -0.70 8.32 -17.03
N CYS A 311 0.16 7.93 -16.07
CA CYS A 311 -0.06 8.22 -14.66
C CYS A 311 0.01 9.74 -14.39
N PHE A 312 -0.87 10.21 -13.51
CA PHE A 312 -1.01 11.62 -13.15
C PHE A 312 -1.08 11.81 -11.63
N ASP A 313 -0.74 12.98 -11.17
CA ASP A 313 -0.84 13.38 -9.75
C ASP A 313 -1.80 14.57 -9.56
N GLY A 314 -1.85 15.11 -8.34
CA GLY A 314 -2.72 16.24 -8.01
C GLY A 314 -2.44 17.48 -8.85
N LYS A 315 -1.16 17.78 -9.14
CA LYS A 315 -0.76 18.94 -9.97
C LYS A 315 -1.21 18.77 -11.41
N ASP A 316 -1.04 17.55 -11.96
CA ASP A 316 -1.49 17.22 -13.32
C ASP A 316 -3.01 17.35 -13.42
N PHE A 317 -3.74 16.90 -12.38
CA PHE A 317 -5.19 16.97 -12.34
C PHE A 317 -5.70 18.41 -12.27
N GLU A 318 -5.13 19.24 -11.41
CA GLU A 318 -5.49 20.67 -11.29
C GLU A 318 -5.21 21.46 -12.57
N SER A 319 -4.10 21.15 -13.25
CA SER A 319 -3.74 21.83 -14.49
C SER A 319 -4.69 21.55 -15.65
N LYS A 320 -5.34 20.38 -15.66
CA LYS A 320 -6.31 19.98 -16.70
C LYS A 320 -7.73 20.48 -16.44
N ASN A 321 -8.03 20.93 -15.21
CA ASN A 321 -9.35 21.40 -14.81
C ASN A 321 -9.42 22.94 -14.62
N LYS A 322 -8.33 23.63 -14.92
CA LYS A 322 -8.27 25.10 -15.11
C LYS A 322 -8.42 25.44 -16.58
#